data_deda86b5462ae6e36567a4e7ab41d25e
#
_entry.id   deda86b5462ae6e36567a4e7ab41d25e
#
_cell.length_a   1.000
_cell.length_b   1.000
_cell.length_c   1.000
_cell.angle_alpha   90.00
_cell.angle_beta   90.00
_cell.angle_gamma   90.00
#
_symmetry.space_group_name_H-M   'P 1'
#
loop_
_entity.id
_entity.type
_entity.pdbx_description
1 polymer ?
#
loop_
_entity_poly.entity_id
_entity_poly.type
_entity_poly.pdbx_seq_one_letter_code
_entity_poly.pdbx_strand_id
1 'polypeptide(L)'
;MRELFLTNTLSHKKELFVPIHPGHVGMYVCGPTVYGDAHLGHARPGVTYDVLFKFLRHLGYKVRYVRNITDVGHLEHDADEGEDKIAKKARLEELEPMEVVQTYSLRYHEAMRMLNVAPPSIEPRASGHVIEQIETVKKILDAGFAYISNGSVYFDVEKYNKKYRYGILSGRTLEDTLEGTRTLDGQSDKHAPYDFALWKKAEPQHIMRWPSPWGDGFPGWHLEC
;
A
#
# COMPACT_ATOMS: atom_id res chain seq x y z
N MET A 1 -11.01 -5.03 -32.20
CA MET A 1 -10.64 -4.03 -31.17
C MET A 1 -9.48 -3.21 -31.71
N ARG A 2 -9.41 -1.91 -31.40
CA ARG A 2 -8.24 -1.10 -31.74
C ARG A 2 -7.08 -1.52 -30.83
N GLU A 3 -5.86 -1.54 -31.37
CA GLU A 3 -4.66 -1.84 -30.60
C GLU A 3 -4.38 -0.74 -29.57
N LEU A 4 -4.05 -1.14 -28.36
CA LEU A 4 -3.64 -0.27 -27.26
C LEU A 4 -2.17 -0.56 -26.93
N PHE A 5 -1.35 0.47 -26.90
CA PHE A 5 0.04 0.37 -26.47
C PHE A 5 0.24 1.12 -25.16
N LEU A 6 0.84 0.45 -24.19
CA LEU A 6 1.17 1.00 -22.88
C LEU A 6 2.67 0.85 -22.60
N THR A 7 3.22 1.77 -21.82
CA THR A 7 4.60 1.61 -21.33
C THR A 7 4.61 0.58 -20.21
N ASN A 8 5.38 -0.49 -20.40
CA ASN A 8 5.59 -1.51 -19.40
C ASN A 8 6.79 -1.12 -18.53
N THR A 9 6.57 -0.97 -17.24
CA THR A 9 7.62 -0.59 -16.27
C THR A 9 8.75 -1.63 -16.20
N LEU A 10 8.44 -2.91 -16.40
CA LEU A 10 9.44 -3.99 -16.34
C LEU A 10 10.43 -3.94 -17.51
N SER A 11 9.95 -3.67 -18.72
CA SER A 11 10.79 -3.61 -19.93
C SER A 11 11.24 -2.19 -20.28
N HIS A 12 10.64 -1.15 -19.67
CA HIS A 12 10.78 0.27 -20.01
C HIS A 12 10.44 0.59 -21.48
N LYS A 13 9.61 -0.24 -22.12
CA LYS A 13 9.21 -0.10 -23.53
C LYS A 13 7.71 0.10 -23.65
N LYS A 14 7.32 0.79 -24.72
CA LYS A 14 5.92 0.87 -25.13
C LYS A 14 5.56 -0.41 -25.87
N GLU A 15 4.65 -1.19 -25.32
CA GLU A 15 4.29 -2.53 -25.80
C GLU A 15 2.80 -2.62 -26.08
N LEU A 16 2.41 -3.53 -26.98
CA LEU A 16 1.02 -3.87 -27.20
C LEU A 16 0.41 -4.45 -25.92
N PHE A 17 -0.67 -3.83 -25.45
CA PHE A 17 -1.38 -4.33 -24.29
C PHE A 17 -2.14 -5.61 -24.64
N VAL A 18 -1.77 -6.71 -23.99
CA VAL A 18 -2.43 -8.00 -24.10
C VAL A 18 -2.98 -8.37 -22.71
N PRO A 19 -4.32 -8.44 -22.52
CA PRO A 19 -4.88 -8.82 -21.24
C PRO A 19 -4.61 -10.30 -20.93
N ILE A 20 -4.41 -10.63 -19.64
CA ILE A 20 -4.22 -12.01 -19.17
C ILE A 20 -5.41 -12.89 -19.54
N HIS A 21 -6.62 -12.35 -19.45
CA HIS A 21 -7.86 -13.01 -19.85
C HIS A 21 -8.51 -12.24 -21.00
N PRO A 22 -8.73 -12.87 -22.16
CA PRO A 22 -9.34 -12.21 -23.32
C PRO A 22 -10.65 -11.46 -22.95
N GLY A 23 -10.70 -10.18 -23.33
CA GLY A 23 -11.86 -9.32 -23.07
C GLY A 23 -11.99 -8.80 -21.62
N HIS A 24 -11.13 -9.20 -20.68
CA HIS A 24 -11.20 -8.80 -19.29
C HIS A 24 -9.89 -8.15 -18.84
N VAL A 25 -9.97 -7.07 -18.07
CA VAL A 25 -8.81 -6.36 -17.50
C VAL A 25 -8.98 -6.23 -16.00
N GLY A 26 -7.98 -6.68 -15.24
CA GLY A 26 -7.81 -6.32 -13.83
C GLY A 26 -6.97 -5.05 -13.74
N MET A 27 -7.47 -4.06 -13.01
CA MET A 27 -6.77 -2.79 -12.77
C MET A 27 -6.75 -2.53 -11.27
N TYR A 28 -5.56 -2.39 -10.70
CA TYR A 28 -5.37 -2.02 -9.30
C TYR A 28 -4.67 -0.67 -9.21
N VAL A 29 -5.18 0.21 -8.36
CA VAL A 29 -4.59 1.54 -8.08
C VAL A 29 -4.53 1.72 -6.58
N CYS A 30 -3.37 2.10 -6.05
CA CYS A 30 -3.25 2.46 -4.64
C CYS A 30 -4.16 3.63 -4.29
N GLY A 31 -4.89 3.49 -3.21
CA GLY A 31 -5.82 4.49 -2.69
C GLY A 31 -5.19 5.40 -1.63
N PRO A 32 -6.01 6.25 -0.99
CA PRO A 32 -5.56 7.19 0.00
C PRO A 32 -5.38 6.55 1.39
N THR A 33 -4.53 7.16 2.21
CA THR A 33 -4.61 7.03 3.67
C THR A 33 -5.59 8.08 4.18
N VAL A 34 -6.64 7.65 4.88
CA VAL A 34 -7.79 8.50 5.22
C VAL A 34 -7.69 9.14 6.60
N TYR A 35 -6.73 10.05 6.78
CA TYR A 35 -6.54 10.83 8.00
C TYR A 35 -6.71 12.36 7.78
N GLY A 36 -6.96 12.79 6.55
CA GLY A 36 -7.08 14.18 6.18
C GLY A 36 -7.80 14.37 4.85
N ASP A 37 -8.09 15.61 4.52
CA ASP A 37 -8.78 15.98 3.28
C ASP A 37 -7.95 15.63 2.04
N ALA A 38 -8.66 15.32 0.95
CA ALA A 38 -8.03 15.06 -0.34
C ALA A 38 -7.34 16.33 -0.87
N HIS A 39 -6.19 16.15 -1.49
CA HIS A 39 -5.41 17.20 -2.13
C HIS A 39 -4.97 16.79 -3.55
N LEU A 40 -4.23 17.66 -4.24
CA LEU A 40 -3.78 17.40 -5.62
C LEU A 40 -3.00 16.08 -5.80
N GLY A 41 -2.26 15.64 -4.76
CA GLY A 41 -1.58 14.35 -4.77
C GLY A 41 -2.54 13.17 -4.87
N HIS A 42 -3.77 13.28 -4.35
CA HIS A 42 -4.83 12.28 -4.51
C HIS A 42 -5.59 12.45 -5.84
N ALA A 43 -5.80 13.68 -6.28
CA ALA A 43 -6.50 13.98 -7.52
C ALA A 43 -5.75 13.48 -8.75
N ARG A 44 -4.43 13.64 -8.78
CA ARG A 44 -3.59 13.25 -9.92
C ARG A 44 -3.74 11.76 -10.30
N PRO A 45 -3.47 10.79 -9.42
CA PRO A 45 -3.69 9.38 -9.75
C PRO A 45 -5.17 9.08 -10.01
N GLY A 46 -6.10 9.68 -9.25
CA GLY A 46 -7.52 9.52 -9.45
C GLY A 46 -7.93 9.82 -10.89
N VAL A 47 -7.62 11.01 -11.39
CA VAL A 47 -7.97 11.45 -12.76
C VAL A 47 -7.19 10.65 -13.82
N THR A 48 -5.86 10.44 -13.60
CA THR A 48 -5.02 9.74 -14.58
C THR A 48 -5.51 8.33 -14.84
N TYR A 49 -5.79 7.57 -13.79
CA TYR A 49 -6.23 6.19 -13.92
C TYR A 49 -7.71 6.07 -14.29
N ASP A 50 -8.53 7.06 -13.99
CA ASP A 50 -9.90 7.15 -14.49
C ASP A 50 -9.96 7.26 -16.02
N VAL A 51 -9.05 8.06 -16.61
CA VAL A 51 -8.91 8.13 -18.07
C VAL A 51 -8.58 6.76 -18.66
N LEU A 52 -7.64 6.04 -18.08
CA LEU A 52 -7.28 4.69 -18.52
C LEU A 52 -8.45 3.70 -18.34
N PHE A 53 -9.13 3.75 -17.19
CA PHE A 53 -10.29 2.92 -16.90
C PHE A 53 -11.41 3.12 -17.92
N LYS A 54 -11.80 4.37 -18.17
CA LYS A 54 -12.84 4.73 -19.14
C LYS A 54 -12.43 4.35 -20.56
N PHE A 55 -11.16 4.54 -20.91
CA PHE A 55 -10.65 4.19 -22.23
C PHE A 55 -10.65 2.68 -22.48
N LEU A 56 -10.22 1.87 -21.52
CA LEU A 56 -10.29 0.40 -21.61
C LEU A 56 -11.74 -0.06 -21.82
N ARG A 57 -12.70 0.53 -21.11
CA ARG A 57 -14.14 0.24 -21.31
C ARG A 57 -14.63 0.67 -22.68
N HIS A 58 -14.18 1.82 -23.18
CA HIS A 58 -14.49 2.30 -24.54
C HIS A 58 -13.96 1.33 -25.61
N LEU A 59 -12.82 0.70 -25.38
CA LEU A 59 -12.29 -0.35 -26.26
C LEU A 59 -13.03 -1.68 -26.17
N GLY A 60 -14.05 -1.80 -25.32
CA GLY A 60 -14.88 -2.98 -25.17
C GLY A 60 -14.42 -3.97 -24.11
N TYR A 61 -13.41 -3.66 -23.31
CA TYR A 61 -13.00 -4.52 -22.21
C TYR A 61 -13.97 -4.45 -21.03
N LYS A 62 -14.18 -5.58 -20.36
CA LYS A 62 -14.76 -5.64 -19.02
C LYS A 62 -13.65 -5.38 -18.01
N VAL A 63 -13.70 -4.24 -17.32
CA VAL A 63 -12.64 -3.82 -16.40
C VAL A 63 -13.10 -4.02 -14.96
N ARG A 64 -12.35 -4.83 -14.19
CA ARG A 64 -12.45 -4.87 -12.72
C ARG A 64 -11.45 -3.87 -12.17
N TYR A 65 -11.94 -2.77 -11.67
CA TYR A 65 -11.13 -1.72 -11.08
C TYR A 65 -11.16 -1.82 -9.55
N VAL A 66 -10.00 -1.99 -8.94
CA VAL A 66 -9.80 -2.07 -7.49
C VAL A 66 -8.95 -0.90 -7.03
N ARG A 67 -9.37 -0.25 -5.95
CA ARG A 67 -8.62 0.80 -5.26
C ARG A 67 -8.80 0.62 -3.76
N ASN A 68 -7.70 0.46 -3.02
CA ASN A 68 -7.79 0.27 -1.57
C ASN A 68 -8.03 1.58 -0.81
N ILE A 69 -8.42 1.45 0.45
CA ILE A 69 -8.38 2.50 1.48
C ILE A 69 -7.41 2.05 2.56
N THR A 70 -6.40 2.85 2.83
CA THR A 70 -5.49 2.65 3.96
C THR A 70 -6.11 3.28 5.20
N ASP A 71 -6.66 2.45 6.06
CA ASP A 71 -7.35 2.84 7.30
C ASP A 71 -6.63 2.37 8.58
N VAL A 72 -5.40 1.85 8.44
CA VAL A 72 -4.53 1.40 9.55
C VAL A 72 -3.06 1.31 9.10
N GLY A 73 -2.14 1.33 10.05
CA GLY A 73 -0.74 0.94 9.81
C GLY A 73 0.16 2.01 9.21
N HIS A 74 -0.32 3.23 9.00
CA HIS A 74 0.46 4.31 8.42
C HIS A 74 0.99 5.27 9.50
N LEU A 75 2.21 5.00 9.96
CA LEU A 75 2.86 5.81 10.98
C LEU A 75 3.36 7.16 10.44
N GLU A 76 3.60 8.11 11.37
CA GLU A 76 4.19 9.40 11.03
C GLU A 76 5.57 9.24 10.37
N HIS A 77 5.89 10.17 9.47
CA HIS A 77 7.15 10.21 8.72
C HIS A 77 7.45 8.95 7.88
N ASP A 78 6.44 8.08 7.66
CA ASP A 78 6.60 6.78 7.01
C ASP A 78 7.65 5.89 7.70
N ALA A 79 7.79 6.09 9.02
CA ALA A 79 8.72 5.39 9.89
C ALA A 79 8.18 4.02 10.34
N ASP A 80 9.07 3.22 10.95
CA ASP A 80 8.67 1.93 11.54
C ASP A 80 8.24 2.07 13.00
N GLU A 81 8.53 3.20 13.63
CA GLU A 81 8.08 3.60 14.96
C GLU A 81 7.42 4.97 14.92
N GLY A 82 6.58 5.26 15.90
CA GLY A 82 5.87 6.53 16.01
C GLY A 82 4.36 6.37 16.11
N GLU A 83 3.66 7.48 16.21
CA GLU A 83 2.20 7.50 16.33
C GLU A 83 1.56 7.23 14.94
N ASP A 84 0.53 6.39 14.92
CA ASP A 84 -0.30 6.21 13.72
C ASP A 84 -1.00 7.52 13.34
N LYS A 85 -0.96 7.90 12.06
CA LYS A 85 -1.53 9.16 11.54
C LYS A 85 -3.01 9.31 11.84
N ILE A 86 -3.77 8.21 11.80
CA ILE A 86 -5.20 8.19 12.09
C ILE A 86 -5.42 8.35 13.61
N ALA A 87 -4.65 7.62 14.43
CA ALA A 87 -4.73 7.72 15.88
C ALA A 87 -4.36 9.12 16.38
N LYS A 88 -3.31 9.72 15.83
CA LYS A 88 -2.94 11.11 16.12
C LYS A 88 -4.07 12.09 15.77
N LYS A 89 -4.64 11.94 14.59
CA LYS A 89 -5.74 12.79 14.14
C LYS A 89 -6.96 12.64 15.03
N ALA A 90 -7.31 11.40 15.39
CA ALA A 90 -8.40 11.08 16.31
C ALA A 90 -8.21 11.76 17.68
N ARG A 91 -7.01 11.65 18.25
CA ARG A 91 -6.68 12.30 19.52
C ARG A 91 -6.78 13.83 19.44
N LEU A 92 -6.31 14.44 18.35
CA LEU A 92 -6.36 15.90 18.15
C LEU A 92 -7.79 16.43 17.96
N GLU A 93 -8.68 15.61 17.40
CA GLU A 93 -10.08 15.97 17.15
C GLU A 93 -11.04 15.40 18.22
N GLU A 94 -10.51 14.74 19.25
CA GLU A 94 -11.29 14.08 20.32
C GLU A 94 -12.30 13.05 19.76
N LEU A 95 -11.88 12.28 18.74
CA LEU A 95 -12.67 11.27 18.05
C LEU A 95 -12.05 9.87 18.22
N GLU A 96 -12.83 8.84 17.90
CA GLU A 96 -12.31 7.49 17.74
C GLU A 96 -11.63 7.34 16.36
N PRO A 97 -10.57 6.51 16.21
CA PRO A 97 -9.88 6.31 14.93
C PRO A 97 -10.81 6.00 13.75
N MET A 98 -11.84 5.17 13.98
CA MET A 98 -12.78 4.80 12.92
C MET A 98 -13.76 5.91 12.55
N GLU A 99 -14.00 6.90 13.41
CA GLU A 99 -14.76 8.11 13.06
C GLU A 99 -13.95 9.00 12.11
N VAL A 100 -12.63 9.13 12.37
CA VAL A 100 -11.70 9.82 11.47
C VAL A 100 -11.70 9.13 10.11
N VAL A 101 -11.50 7.81 10.08
CA VAL A 101 -11.53 7.00 8.85
C VAL A 101 -12.83 7.20 8.07
N GLN A 102 -13.97 7.14 8.74
CA GLN A 102 -15.29 7.31 8.11
C GLN A 102 -15.42 8.71 7.49
N THR A 103 -15.11 9.74 8.28
CA THR A 103 -15.23 11.15 7.86
C THR A 103 -14.38 11.44 6.62
N TYR A 104 -13.09 11.11 6.66
CA TYR A 104 -12.19 11.42 5.57
C TYR A 104 -12.35 10.49 4.35
N SER A 105 -12.84 9.27 4.54
CA SER A 105 -13.25 8.42 3.41
C SER A 105 -14.41 9.04 2.63
N LEU A 106 -15.45 9.53 3.33
CA LEU A 106 -16.59 10.18 2.67
C LEU A 106 -16.16 11.47 1.95
N ARG A 107 -15.33 12.30 2.57
CA ARG A 107 -14.79 13.51 1.94
C ARG A 107 -13.92 13.19 0.72
N TYR A 108 -13.12 12.14 0.79
CA TYR A 108 -12.34 11.68 -0.36
C TYR A 108 -13.24 11.25 -1.52
N HIS A 109 -14.29 10.45 -1.25
CA HIS A 109 -15.23 10.04 -2.29
C HIS A 109 -15.95 11.24 -2.92
N GLU A 110 -16.34 12.22 -2.12
CA GLU A 110 -16.95 13.44 -2.63
C GLU A 110 -16.00 14.25 -3.51
N ALA A 111 -14.75 14.43 -3.09
CA ALA A 111 -13.74 15.09 -3.90
C ALA A 111 -13.49 14.37 -5.23
N MET A 112 -13.43 13.05 -5.24
CA MET A 112 -13.30 12.26 -6.48
C MET A 112 -14.53 12.42 -7.38
N ARG A 113 -15.75 12.42 -6.80
CA ARG A 113 -16.98 12.67 -7.53
C ARG A 113 -17.02 14.06 -8.18
N MET A 114 -16.58 15.10 -7.46
CA MET A 114 -16.47 16.47 -8.00
C MET A 114 -15.51 16.55 -9.19
N LEU A 115 -14.46 15.71 -9.21
CA LEU A 115 -13.52 15.58 -10.33
C LEU A 115 -14.02 14.66 -11.45
N ASN A 116 -15.27 14.17 -11.37
CA ASN A 116 -15.84 13.22 -12.32
C ASN A 116 -15.04 11.91 -12.45
N VAL A 117 -14.34 11.51 -11.39
CA VAL A 117 -13.64 10.24 -11.30
C VAL A 117 -14.64 9.13 -10.98
N ALA A 118 -14.66 8.07 -11.78
CA ALA A 118 -15.54 6.93 -11.56
C ALA A 118 -15.14 6.15 -10.29
N PRO A 119 -16.12 5.64 -9.54
CA PRO A 119 -15.81 4.78 -8.39
C PRO A 119 -15.17 3.47 -8.85
N PRO A 120 -14.33 2.83 -8.01
CA PRO A 120 -13.82 1.50 -8.28
C PRO A 120 -14.95 0.45 -8.21
N SER A 121 -14.70 -0.73 -8.81
CA SER A 121 -15.59 -1.88 -8.69
C SER A 121 -15.57 -2.47 -7.28
N ILE A 122 -14.40 -2.43 -6.64
CA ILE A 122 -14.15 -2.92 -5.29
C ILE A 122 -13.20 -1.93 -4.61
N GLU A 123 -13.51 -1.57 -3.36
CA GLU A 123 -12.67 -0.69 -2.54
C GLU A 123 -12.37 -1.38 -1.20
N PRO A 124 -11.35 -2.27 -1.15
CA PRO A 124 -10.97 -2.98 0.06
C PRO A 124 -10.32 -2.00 1.06
N ARG A 125 -10.59 -2.25 2.35
CA ARG A 125 -9.92 -1.56 3.45
C ARG A 125 -8.81 -2.44 4.01
N ALA A 126 -7.68 -1.84 4.40
CA ALA A 126 -6.55 -2.57 4.97
C ALA A 126 -6.96 -3.32 6.24
N SER A 127 -7.75 -2.69 7.12
CA SER A 127 -8.27 -3.32 8.35
C SER A 127 -9.18 -4.52 8.09
N GLY A 128 -9.85 -4.56 6.93
CA GLY A 128 -10.72 -5.66 6.53
C GLY A 128 -9.98 -6.90 5.99
N HIS A 129 -8.66 -6.82 5.78
CA HIS A 129 -7.84 -7.87 5.19
C HIS A 129 -6.65 -8.30 6.07
N VAL A 130 -6.74 -8.06 7.38
CA VAL A 130 -5.64 -8.38 8.32
C VAL A 130 -5.31 -9.87 8.34
N ILE A 131 -6.30 -10.74 8.21
CA ILE A 131 -6.08 -12.19 8.18
C ILE A 131 -5.25 -12.59 6.97
N GLU A 132 -5.58 -12.10 5.78
CA GLU A 132 -4.86 -12.36 4.54
C GLU A 132 -3.44 -11.78 4.57
N GLN A 133 -3.27 -10.65 5.22
CA GLN A 133 -1.95 -10.03 5.42
C GLN A 133 -1.09 -10.88 6.36
N ILE A 134 -1.62 -11.37 7.49
CA ILE A 134 -0.93 -12.30 8.39
C ILE A 134 -0.51 -13.57 7.63
N GLU A 135 -1.41 -14.17 6.86
CA GLU A 135 -1.09 -15.35 6.05
C GLU A 135 -0.03 -15.08 4.99
N THR A 136 0.00 -13.87 4.44
CA THR A 136 1.05 -13.46 3.49
C THR A 136 2.40 -13.34 4.19
N VAL A 137 2.44 -12.72 5.37
CA VAL A 137 3.67 -12.62 6.19
C VAL A 137 4.22 -14.00 6.56
N LYS A 138 3.34 -14.94 6.97
CA LYS A 138 3.75 -16.34 7.24
C LYS A 138 4.44 -16.96 6.03
N LYS A 139 3.85 -16.85 4.84
CA LYS A 139 4.44 -17.38 3.60
C LYS A 139 5.81 -16.77 3.30
N ILE A 140 6.00 -15.48 3.56
CA ILE A 140 7.29 -14.80 3.35
C ILE A 140 8.32 -15.30 4.38
N LEU A 141 7.92 -15.50 5.65
CA LEU A 141 8.77 -16.08 6.70
C LEU A 141 9.17 -17.51 6.34
N ASP A 142 8.21 -18.36 5.93
CA ASP A 142 8.44 -19.76 5.55
C ASP A 142 9.36 -19.84 4.31
N ALA A 143 9.25 -18.91 3.39
CA ALA A 143 10.16 -18.78 2.25
C ALA A 143 11.56 -18.28 2.65
N GLY A 144 11.73 -17.84 3.89
CA GLY A 144 12.99 -17.40 4.48
C GLY A 144 13.42 -15.99 4.08
N PHE A 145 12.49 -15.14 3.60
CA PHE A 145 12.77 -13.76 3.20
C PHE A 145 12.27 -12.71 4.21
N ALA A 146 11.90 -13.15 5.40
CA ALA A 146 11.59 -12.27 6.52
C ALA A 146 12.19 -12.81 7.81
N TYR A 147 12.27 -11.98 8.83
CA TYR A 147 12.72 -12.32 10.17
C TYR A 147 11.90 -11.57 11.23
N ILE A 148 11.92 -12.12 12.45
CA ILE A 148 11.25 -11.52 13.59
C ILE A 148 12.31 -10.78 14.44
N SER A 149 12.03 -9.54 14.78
CA SER A 149 12.83 -8.75 15.69
C SER A 149 11.93 -7.93 16.61
N ASN A 150 12.15 -8.01 17.93
CA ASN A 150 11.40 -7.29 18.98
C ASN A 150 9.86 -7.35 18.83
N GLY A 151 9.30 -8.48 18.34
CA GLY A 151 7.86 -8.67 18.13
C GLY A 151 7.30 -8.07 16.83
N SER A 152 8.14 -7.46 16.02
CA SER A 152 7.84 -7.03 14.65
C SER A 152 8.42 -8.02 13.63
N VAL A 153 7.87 -8.04 12.42
CA VAL A 153 8.36 -8.87 11.31
C VAL A 153 8.86 -7.96 10.20
N TYR A 154 10.08 -8.18 9.79
CA TYR A 154 10.74 -7.39 8.73
C TYR A 154 11.05 -8.24 7.51
N PHE A 155 10.93 -7.64 6.32
CA PHE A 155 11.39 -8.24 5.07
C PHE A 155 12.91 -8.10 4.97
N ASP A 156 13.61 -9.21 4.72
CA ASP A 156 15.05 -9.29 4.54
C ASP A 156 15.41 -9.03 3.07
N VAL A 157 15.64 -7.77 2.76
CA VAL A 157 15.89 -7.31 1.39
C VAL A 157 17.21 -7.88 0.85
N GLU A 158 18.26 -7.94 1.69
CA GLU A 158 19.56 -8.46 1.27
C GLU A 158 19.47 -9.95 0.91
N LYS A 159 18.81 -10.75 1.78
CA LYS A 159 18.63 -12.16 1.54
C LYS A 159 17.80 -12.45 0.29
N TYR A 160 16.75 -11.65 0.08
CA TYR A 160 15.95 -11.72 -1.14
C TYR A 160 16.79 -11.38 -2.37
N ASN A 161 17.60 -10.30 -2.32
CA ASN A 161 18.42 -9.85 -3.43
C ASN A 161 19.52 -10.84 -3.83
N LYS A 162 20.01 -11.68 -2.88
CA LYS A 162 20.96 -12.78 -3.19
C LYS A 162 20.36 -13.87 -4.09
N LYS A 163 19.04 -14.03 -4.08
CA LYS A 163 18.34 -15.06 -4.86
C LYS A 163 17.56 -14.48 -6.04
N TYR A 164 17.00 -13.29 -5.85
CA TYR A 164 16.18 -12.58 -6.83
C TYR A 164 16.68 -11.14 -6.93
N ARG A 165 16.44 -10.49 -8.05
CA ARG A 165 16.78 -9.08 -8.21
C ARG A 165 15.75 -8.20 -7.50
N TYR A 166 16.10 -7.58 -6.36
CA TYR A 166 15.30 -6.55 -5.72
C TYR A 166 15.36 -5.25 -6.55
N GLY A 167 14.26 -4.48 -6.58
CA GLY A 167 14.21 -3.21 -7.30
C GLY A 167 14.06 -3.33 -8.82
N ILE A 168 13.69 -4.50 -9.35
CA ILE A 168 13.55 -4.72 -10.80
C ILE A 168 12.57 -3.77 -11.48
N LEU A 169 11.48 -3.37 -10.80
CA LEU A 169 10.50 -2.42 -11.32
C LEU A 169 10.94 -0.97 -11.16
N SER A 170 11.60 -0.61 -10.06
CA SER A 170 12.09 0.74 -9.81
C SER A 170 13.37 1.07 -10.59
N GLY A 171 14.09 0.04 -11.04
CA GLY A 171 15.41 0.18 -11.64
C GLY A 171 16.53 0.57 -10.67
N ARG A 172 16.23 0.67 -9.36
CA ARG A 172 17.20 1.03 -8.32
C ARG A 172 18.03 -0.15 -7.88
N THR A 173 19.28 0.11 -7.55
CA THR A 173 20.17 -0.83 -6.85
C THR A 173 19.97 -0.71 -5.33
N LEU A 174 20.56 -1.63 -4.56
CA LEU A 174 20.56 -1.51 -3.10
C LEU A 174 21.40 -0.29 -2.65
N GLU A 175 22.48 0.02 -3.35
CA GLU A 175 23.32 1.19 -3.12
C GLU A 175 22.52 2.49 -3.29
N ASP A 176 21.76 2.62 -4.38
CA ASP A 176 20.87 3.78 -4.61
C ASP A 176 19.81 3.90 -3.49
N THR A 177 19.38 2.77 -2.93
CA THR A 177 18.41 2.75 -1.84
C THR A 177 19.03 3.23 -0.54
N LEU A 178 20.30 2.87 -0.26
CA LEU A 178 21.04 3.33 0.92
C LEU A 178 21.26 4.84 0.92
N GLU A 179 21.63 5.43 -0.22
CA GLU A 179 21.80 6.89 -0.35
C GLU A 179 20.51 7.68 -0.09
N GLY A 180 19.36 7.08 -0.38
CA GLY A 180 18.03 7.67 -0.13
C GLY A 180 17.44 7.36 1.24
N THR A 181 18.08 6.50 2.05
CA THR A 181 17.55 6.08 3.34
C THR A 181 17.76 7.19 4.38
N ARG A 182 16.65 7.78 4.84
CA ARG A 182 16.69 8.70 5.99
C ARG A 182 17.02 7.92 7.24
N THR A 183 17.72 8.54 8.19
CA THR A 183 17.86 8.02 9.54
C THR A 183 16.49 8.11 10.21
N LEU A 184 15.75 7.00 10.22
CA LEU A 184 14.42 6.90 10.83
C LEU A 184 14.55 6.20 12.19
N ASP A 185 13.63 6.52 13.11
CA ASP A 185 13.52 5.80 14.38
C ASP A 185 13.13 4.34 14.14
N GLY A 186 13.56 3.42 15.01
CA GLY A 186 13.31 1.97 14.86
C GLY A 186 14.30 1.20 14.00
N GLN A 187 15.39 1.82 13.55
CA GLN A 187 16.43 1.13 12.76
C GLN A 187 17.25 0.10 13.55
N SER A 188 17.23 0.18 14.89
CA SER A 188 17.98 -0.76 15.75
C SER A 188 17.51 -2.21 15.65
N ASP A 189 16.24 -2.42 15.26
CA ASP A 189 15.62 -3.74 15.16
C ASP A 189 15.83 -4.41 13.80
N LYS A 190 16.36 -3.66 12.83
CA LYS A 190 16.58 -4.14 11.46
C LYS A 190 17.98 -4.69 11.25
N HIS A 191 18.11 -5.72 10.41
CA HIS A 191 19.39 -6.22 9.96
C HIS A 191 20.10 -5.23 9.03
N ALA A 192 19.32 -4.56 8.17
CA ALA A 192 19.80 -3.55 7.24
C ALA A 192 18.84 -2.34 7.17
N PRO A 193 19.35 -1.12 6.88
CA PRO A 193 18.54 0.09 6.87
C PRO A 193 17.39 0.08 5.83
N TYR A 194 17.55 -0.69 4.77
CA TYR A 194 16.56 -0.83 3.69
C TYR A 194 15.52 -1.94 3.94
N ASP A 195 15.65 -2.73 5.01
CA ASP A 195 14.61 -3.66 5.41
C ASP A 195 13.37 -2.89 5.84
N PHE A 196 12.20 -3.46 5.63
CA PHE A 196 10.94 -2.80 5.94
C PHE A 196 9.99 -3.72 6.69
N ALA A 197 9.16 -3.11 7.54
CA ALA A 197 8.23 -3.85 8.38
C ALA A 197 7.07 -4.42 7.55
N LEU A 198 6.82 -5.72 7.71
CA LEU A 198 5.64 -6.43 7.22
C LEU A 198 4.54 -6.45 8.29
N TRP A 199 4.94 -6.69 9.55
CA TRP A 199 4.07 -6.63 10.71
C TRP A 199 4.75 -5.81 11.80
N LYS A 200 4.04 -4.87 12.39
CA LYS A 200 4.56 -3.99 13.43
C LYS A 200 3.95 -4.38 14.78
N LYS A 201 4.77 -4.53 15.80
CA LYS A 201 4.34 -4.71 17.17
C LYS A 201 3.53 -3.49 17.61
N ALA A 202 2.38 -3.71 18.25
CA ALA A 202 1.59 -2.65 18.82
C ALA A 202 2.12 -2.25 20.20
N GLU A 203 2.22 -0.95 20.44
CA GLU A 203 2.41 -0.39 21.77
C GLU A 203 1.06 -0.38 22.55
N PRO A 204 1.06 -0.31 23.89
CA PRO A 204 -0.16 -0.36 24.69
C PRO A 204 -1.22 0.69 24.30
N GLN A 205 -0.79 1.85 23.82
CA GLN A 205 -1.65 2.95 23.40
C GLN A 205 -2.30 2.76 22.02
N HIS A 206 -1.83 1.79 21.21
CA HIS A 206 -2.42 1.53 19.91
C HIS A 206 -3.80 0.88 20.05
N ILE A 207 -4.84 1.59 19.65
CA ILE A 207 -6.24 1.11 19.64
C ILE A 207 -6.43 0.12 18.49
N MET A 208 -5.93 0.46 17.30
CA MET A 208 -6.00 -0.37 16.09
C MET A 208 -4.89 -1.41 16.10
N ARG A 209 -5.17 -2.58 16.70
CA ARG A 209 -4.23 -3.70 16.79
C ARG A 209 -4.98 -5.03 16.73
N TRP A 210 -4.33 -6.05 16.24
CA TRP A 210 -4.89 -7.39 16.09
C TRP A 210 -3.92 -8.44 16.63
N PRO A 211 -4.44 -9.53 17.17
CA PRO A 211 -3.61 -10.66 17.58
C PRO A 211 -2.98 -11.32 16.36
N SER A 212 -1.71 -11.69 16.48
CA SER A 212 -0.96 -12.42 15.47
C SER A 212 -0.06 -13.48 16.11
N PRO A 213 0.55 -14.38 15.34
CA PRO A 213 1.54 -15.34 15.85
C PRO A 213 2.78 -14.67 16.48
N TRP A 214 3.01 -13.41 16.20
CA TRP A 214 4.17 -12.64 16.68
C TRP A 214 3.82 -11.69 17.84
N GLY A 215 2.55 -11.69 18.26
CA GLY A 215 1.98 -10.81 19.26
C GLY A 215 0.98 -9.81 18.69
N ASP A 216 0.41 -8.98 19.56
CA ASP A 216 -0.49 -7.91 19.16
C ASP A 216 0.24 -6.88 18.30
N GLY A 217 -0.36 -6.53 17.16
CA GLY A 217 0.26 -5.65 16.20
C GLY A 217 -0.68 -5.23 15.08
N PHE A 218 -0.10 -4.67 14.04
CA PHE A 218 -0.80 -4.22 12.85
C PHE A 218 0.10 -4.38 11.61
N PRO A 219 -0.49 -4.47 10.41
CA PRO A 219 0.30 -4.64 9.19
C PRO A 219 1.16 -3.41 8.87
N GLY A 220 2.33 -3.64 8.31
CA GLY A 220 3.08 -2.61 7.64
C GLY A 220 2.38 -2.18 6.34
N TRP A 221 2.38 -0.91 6.02
CA TRP A 221 1.66 -0.37 4.85
C TRP A 221 2.08 -0.98 3.50
N HIS A 222 3.26 -1.59 3.42
CA HIS A 222 3.71 -2.33 2.23
C HIS A 222 2.86 -3.56 1.88
N LEU A 223 2.08 -4.10 2.84
CA LEU A 223 1.20 -5.25 2.62
C LEU A 223 -0.20 -4.87 2.14
N GLU A 224 -0.57 -3.61 2.23
CA GLU A 224 -1.94 -3.15 1.96
C GLU A 224 -2.26 -3.14 0.45
N CYS A 225 -1.27 -2.88 -0.38
CA CYS A 225 -1.37 -2.93 -1.82
C CYS A 225 -1.05 -4.31 -2.38
#